data_a6d197a29b44ba32d1e5e14252f6eb60
#
_entry.id   a6d197a29b44ba32d1e5e14252f6eb60
#
_cell.length_a   1.000
_cell.length_b   1.000
_cell.length_c   1.000
_cell.angle_alpha   90.00
_cell.angle_beta   90.00
_cell.angle_gamma   90.00
#
_symmetry.space_group_name_H-M   'P 1'
#
loop_
_entity.id
_entity.type
_entity.pdbx_description
1 polymer ?
#
loop_
_entity_poly.entity_id
_entity_poly.type
_entity_poly.pdbx_seq_one_letter_code
_entity_poly.pdbx_strand_id
1 'polypeptide(L)'
;MPDTFWFDPDSLRALCEDGPWMRGKALLAQGVVGEPDIEPLDEGWRIQALVQGTQHLPYEVAVTLAVMPDGQVDYWRSVCDCPVGRQCKHAVALMLKAARLPLSDEARAAAAPRKGVSAAAASLSARERMAAVQQAEAQAQLVNWLAALDRAVGGDVVLSPTDRS
;
A
#
# COMPACT_ATOMS: atom_id res chain seq x y z
N MET A 1 -8.81 -11.02 -12.64
CA MET A 1 -7.67 -11.19 -11.73
C MET A 1 -6.50 -11.65 -12.57
N PRO A 2 -5.34 -11.00 -12.55
CA PRO A 2 -4.14 -11.59 -13.10
C PRO A 2 -3.73 -12.74 -12.17
N ASP A 3 -3.83 -13.97 -12.65
CA ASP A 3 -3.42 -15.17 -11.90
C ASP A 3 -1.89 -15.22 -11.66
N THR A 4 -1.16 -14.23 -12.15
CA THR A 4 0.30 -14.20 -12.08
C THR A 4 0.78 -12.85 -11.61
N PHE A 5 1.61 -12.88 -10.56
CA PHE A 5 2.27 -11.70 -10.03
C PHE A 5 3.22 -11.07 -11.05
N TRP A 6 2.93 -9.86 -11.47
CA TRP A 6 3.81 -9.04 -12.30
C TRP A 6 3.45 -7.57 -12.22
N PHE A 7 4.43 -6.70 -12.29
CA PHE A 7 4.28 -5.26 -12.50
C PHE A 7 5.52 -4.70 -13.19
N ASP A 8 5.35 -3.55 -13.86
CA ASP A 8 6.44 -2.84 -14.51
C ASP A 8 7.23 -2.00 -13.48
N PRO A 9 8.52 -2.30 -13.24
CA PRO A 9 9.33 -1.54 -12.29
C PRO A 9 9.61 -0.10 -12.72
N ASP A 10 9.53 0.23 -14.00
CA ASP A 10 9.74 1.60 -14.48
C ASP A 10 8.54 2.48 -14.12
N SER A 11 7.33 1.95 -14.16
CA SER A 11 6.14 2.66 -13.67
C SER A 11 6.21 2.92 -12.16
N LEU A 12 6.71 1.97 -11.39
CA LEU A 12 6.98 2.15 -9.96
C LEU A 12 7.99 3.27 -9.71
N ARG A 13 9.04 3.36 -10.54
CA ARG A 13 10.07 4.41 -10.43
C ARG A 13 9.47 5.81 -10.46
N ALA A 14 8.49 6.03 -11.32
CA ALA A 14 7.82 7.32 -11.48
C ALA A 14 7.02 7.75 -10.22
N LEU A 15 6.62 6.78 -9.38
CA LEU A 15 5.87 7.00 -8.15
C LEU A 15 6.74 7.08 -6.89
N CYS A 16 8.05 6.89 -7.02
CA CYS A 16 8.99 6.91 -5.90
C CYS A 16 9.84 8.18 -5.90
N GLU A 17 10.10 8.70 -4.70
CA GLU A 17 11.10 9.77 -4.53
C GLU A 17 12.52 9.24 -4.78
N ASP A 18 13.42 10.12 -5.28
CA ASP A 18 14.79 9.76 -5.63
C ASP A 18 15.59 9.19 -4.46
N GLY A 19 15.46 9.80 -3.27
CA GLY A 19 16.21 9.38 -2.09
C GLY A 19 15.90 7.94 -1.63
N PRO A 20 14.64 7.58 -1.35
CA PRO A 20 14.23 6.21 -1.06
C PRO A 20 14.56 5.23 -2.18
N TRP A 21 14.39 5.63 -3.45
CA TRP A 21 14.68 4.80 -4.60
C TRP A 21 16.14 4.38 -4.68
N MET A 22 17.07 5.35 -4.64
CA MET A 22 18.51 5.07 -4.72
C MET A 22 19.00 4.22 -3.54
N ARG A 23 18.53 4.53 -2.33
CA ARG A 23 18.87 3.74 -1.14
C ARG A 23 18.24 2.35 -1.14
N GLY A 24 17.04 2.19 -1.70
CA GLY A 24 16.39 0.89 -1.89
C GLY A 24 17.15 0.00 -2.86
N LYS A 25 17.62 0.56 -3.98
CA LYS A 25 18.52 -0.16 -4.92
C LYS A 25 19.81 -0.62 -4.25
N ALA A 26 20.41 0.21 -3.41
CA ALA A 26 21.60 -0.16 -2.66
C ALA A 26 21.36 -1.31 -1.68
N LEU A 27 20.24 -1.31 -0.95
CA LEU A 27 19.86 -2.41 -0.06
C LEU A 27 19.63 -3.72 -0.83
N LEU A 28 18.98 -3.64 -1.98
CA LEU A 28 18.78 -4.81 -2.83
C LEU A 28 20.12 -5.38 -3.31
N ALA A 29 21.06 -4.53 -3.72
CA ALA A 29 22.40 -4.94 -4.14
C ALA A 29 23.20 -5.60 -3.00
N GLN A 30 22.95 -5.22 -1.76
CA GLN A 30 23.56 -5.82 -0.56
C GLN A 30 22.97 -7.20 -0.19
N GLY A 31 21.87 -7.61 -0.84
CA GLY A 31 21.24 -8.90 -0.56
C GLY A 31 20.52 -9.00 0.79
N VAL A 32 20.18 -7.86 1.40
CA VAL A 32 19.61 -7.79 2.76
C VAL A 32 18.09 -7.88 2.79
N VAL A 33 17.45 -8.10 1.64
CA VAL A 33 15.99 -8.28 1.51
C VAL A 33 15.67 -9.77 1.58
N GLY A 34 14.82 -10.17 2.53
CA GLY A 34 14.30 -11.53 2.66
C GLY A 34 13.45 -11.98 1.46
N GLU A 35 13.03 -13.24 1.45
CA GLU A 35 12.14 -13.74 0.39
C GLU A 35 10.77 -13.04 0.48
N PRO A 36 10.26 -12.49 -0.62
CA PRO A 36 8.95 -11.87 -0.64
C PRO A 36 7.84 -12.91 -0.54
N ASP A 37 6.92 -12.71 0.38
CA ASP A 37 5.63 -13.37 0.41
C ASP A 37 4.62 -12.50 -0.35
N ILE A 38 3.95 -13.07 -1.35
CA ILE A 38 3.10 -12.35 -2.29
C ILE A 38 1.69 -12.89 -2.25
N GLU A 39 0.76 -12.03 -1.90
CA GLU A 39 -0.64 -12.34 -1.74
C GLU A 39 -1.47 -11.53 -2.74
N PRO A 40 -2.37 -12.17 -3.54
CA PRO A 40 -3.25 -11.45 -4.43
C PRO A 40 -4.32 -10.68 -3.65
N LEU A 41 -4.64 -9.49 -4.14
CA LEU A 41 -5.76 -8.67 -3.70
C LEU A 41 -6.72 -8.46 -4.88
N ASP A 42 -7.90 -7.91 -4.61
CA ASP A 42 -8.91 -7.66 -5.65
C ASP A 42 -8.39 -6.75 -6.79
N GLU A 43 -7.54 -5.78 -6.47
CA GLU A 43 -6.99 -4.82 -7.45
C GLU A 43 -5.46 -4.74 -7.40
N GLY A 44 -4.77 -5.85 -7.16
CA GLY A 44 -3.31 -5.84 -7.12
C GLY A 44 -2.70 -6.89 -6.20
N TRP A 45 -1.70 -6.48 -5.42
CA TRP A 45 -0.86 -7.39 -4.68
C TRP A 45 -0.45 -6.83 -3.32
N ARG A 46 -0.39 -7.71 -2.33
CA ARG A 46 0.33 -7.46 -1.09
C ARG A 46 1.66 -8.21 -1.12
N ILE A 47 2.74 -7.52 -0.78
CA ILE A 47 4.08 -8.08 -0.74
C ILE A 47 4.62 -7.84 0.67
N GLN A 48 5.10 -8.90 1.32
CA GLN A 48 5.66 -8.82 2.67
C GLN A 48 7.03 -9.49 2.70
N ALA A 49 7.96 -8.93 3.46
CA ALA A 49 9.24 -9.57 3.78
C ALA A 49 9.91 -8.90 4.97
N LEU A 50 10.91 -9.60 5.50
CA LEU A 50 11.88 -9.03 6.44
C LEU A 50 13.03 -8.39 5.65
N VAL A 51 13.40 -7.16 6.01
CA VAL A 51 14.52 -6.44 5.38
C VAL A 51 15.50 -6.00 6.44
N GLN A 52 16.75 -6.50 6.35
CA GLN A 52 17.79 -6.07 7.27
C GLN A 52 18.18 -4.62 6.99
N GLY A 53 18.08 -3.81 8.01
CA GLY A 53 18.50 -2.41 7.99
C GLY A 53 19.64 -2.14 8.94
N THR A 54 19.66 -0.98 9.54
CA THR A 54 20.73 -0.54 10.48
C THR A 54 20.55 -1.08 11.90
N GLN A 55 19.39 -1.62 12.23
CA GLN A 55 19.14 -2.23 13.53
C GLN A 55 19.58 -3.70 13.56
N HIS A 56 19.71 -4.22 14.76
CA HIS A 56 20.12 -5.61 14.97
C HIS A 56 19.07 -6.62 14.46
N LEU A 57 17.80 -6.28 14.60
CA LEU A 57 16.69 -7.07 14.08
C LEU A 57 16.25 -6.54 12.70
N PRO A 58 15.84 -7.41 11.77
CA PRO A 58 15.28 -6.97 10.50
C PRO A 58 13.95 -6.26 10.70
N TYR A 59 13.66 -5.33 9.81
CA TYR A 59 12.37 -4.64 9.77
C TYR A 59 11.33 -5.50 9.07
N GLU A 60 10.14 -5.57 9.63
CA GLU A 60 8.97 -6.10 8.94
C GLU A 60 8.45 -5.05 7.95
N VAL A 61 8.32 -5.45 6.69
CA VAL A 61 7.90 -4.56 5.61
C VAL A 61 6.72 -5.17 4.88
N ALA A 62 5.64 -4.42 4.77
CA ALA A 62 4.48 -4.76 3.98
C ALA A 62 4.23 -3.66 2.93
N VAL A 63 4.02 -4.06 1.69
CA VAL A 63 3.69 -3.17 0.57
C VAL A 63 2.40 -3.63 -0.07
N THR A 64 1.51 -2.70 -0.36
CA THR A 64 0.33 -2.93 -1.18
C THR A 64 0.49 -2.18 -2.50
N LEU A 65 0.34 -2.88 -3.61
CA LEU A 65 0.40 -2.37 -4.97
C LEU A 65 -0.98 -2.50 -5.62
N ALA A 66 -1.47 -1.42 -6.21
CA ALA A 66 -2.53 -1.48 -7.21
C ALA A 66 -1.86 -1.51 -8.59
N VAL A 67 -2.19 -2.51 -9.39
CA VAL A 67 -1.56 -2.75 -10.69
C VAL A 67 -2.64 -2.78 -11.77
N MET A 68 -2.42 -2.01 -12.82
CA MET A 68 -3.29 -1.97 -13.99
C MET A 68 -3.19 -3.26 -14.83
N PRO A 69 -4.18 -3.55 -15.68
CA PRO A 69 -4.14 -4.76 -16.55
C PRO A 69 -2.93 -4.82 -17.49
N ASP A 70 -2.30 -3.68 -17.78
CA ASP A 70 -1.07 -3.58 -18.59
C ASP A 70 0.21 -3.71 -17.75
N GLY A 71 0.08 -3.97 -16.43
CA GLY A 71 1.19 -4.12 -15.51
C GLY A 71 1.72 -2.82 -14.92
N GLN A 72 1.20 -1.67 -15.30
CA GLN A 72 1.61 -0.41 -14.71
C GLN A 72 1.14 -0.31 -13.25
N VAL A 73 2.01 0.19 -12.38
CA VAL A 73 1.65 0.48 -10.99
C VAL A 73 0.89 1.81 -10.96
N ASP A 74 -0.38 1.75 -10.61
CA ASP A 74 -1.21 2.95 -10.46
C ASP A 74 -0.99 3.60 -9.09
N TYR A 75 -0.87 2.79 -8.07
CA TYR A 75 -0.71 3.25 -6.68
C TYR A 75 0.06 2.24 -5.85
N TRP A 76 0.80 2.73 -4.86
CA TRP A 76 1.40 1.89 -3.84
C TRP A 76 1.43 2.56 -2.47
N ARG A 77 1.37 1.76 -1.46
CA ARG A 77 1.59 2.17 -0.07
C ARG A 77 2.41 1.13 0.66
N SER A 78 3.08 1.54 1.72
CA SER A 78 3.85 0.62 2.55
C SER A 78 3.71 0.93 4.02
N VAL A 79 3.91 -0.09 4.83
CA VAL A 79 4.13 -0.02 6.26
C VAL A 79 5.46 -0.69 6.55
N CYS A 80 6.28 -0.08 7.39
CA CYS A 80 7.59 -0.59 7.78
C CYS A 80 7.88 -0.18 9.22
N ASP A 81 8.46 -1.08 10.01
CA ASP A 81 8.83 -0.81 11.41
C ASP A 81 10.03 0.13 11.57
N CYS A 82 10.60 0.60 10.46
CA CYS A 82 11.69 1.57 10.51
C CYS A 82 11.20 2.96 10.93
N PRO A 83 12.08 3.86 11.40
CA PRO A 83 11.69 5.20 11.86
C PRO A 83 10.95 6.06 10.83
N VAL A 84 11.11 5.77 9.52
CA VAL A 84 10.39 6.47 8.44
C VAL A 84 8.95 5.98 8.32
N GLY A 85 8.71 4.68 8.54
CA GLY A 85 7.40 4.04 8.61
C GLY A 85 6.73 3.80 7.27
N ARG A 86 6.78 4.74 6.33
CA ARG A 86 6.07 4.68 5.04
C ARG A 86 6.97 5.08 3.89
N GLN A 87 6.76 4.49 2.70
CA GLN A 87 7.48 4.82 1.45
C GLN A 87 8.99 4.93 1.63
N CYS A 88 9.53 4.09 2.50
CA CYS A 88 10.93 4.08 2.89
C CYS A 88 11.79 3.25 1.92
N LYS A 89 13.11 3.37 2.06
CA LYS A 89 14.09 2.58 1.29
C LYS A 89 13.89 1.06 1.39
N HIS A 90 13.39 0.55 2.52
CA HIS A 90 13.15 -0.89 2.71
C HIS A 90 11.96 -1.38 1.88
N ALA A 91 10.89 -0.60 1.81
CA ALA A 91 9.74 -0.90 0.95
C ALA A 91 10.13 -0.87 -0.54
N VAL A 92 10.91 0.10 -0.97
CA VAL A 92 11.44 0.16 -2.35
C VAL A 92 12.31 -1.05 -2.64
N ALA A 93 13.21 -1.44 -1.73
CA ALA A 93 14.07 -2.61 -1.89
C ALA A 93 13.26 -3.90 -2.03
N LEU A 94 12.19 -4.06 -1.23
CA LEU A 94 11.28 -5.19 -1.29
C LEU A 94 10.56 -5.27 -2.65
N MET A 95 9.99 -4.16 -3.11
CA MET A 95 9.31 -4.12 -4.42
C MET A 95 10.26 -4.45 -5.56
N LEU A 96 11.49 -3.91 -5.54
CA LEU A 96 12.51 -4.21 -6.56
C LEU A 96 12.97 -5.66 -6.53
N LYS A 97 13.00 -6.32 -5.36
CA LYS A 97 13.25 -7.76 -5.27
C LYS A 97 12.10 -8.55 -5.86
N ALA A 98 10.87 -8.23 -5.49
CA ALA A 98 9.68 -8.89 -6.00
C ALA A 98 9.56 -8.77 -7.53
N ALA A 99 9.87 -7.61 -8.10
CA ALA A 99 9.88 -7.40 -9.56
C ALA A 99 10.90 -8.28 -10.32
N ARG A 100 11.91 -8.83 -9.61
CA ARG A 100 12.93 -9.72 -10.19
C ARG A 100 12.61 -11.20 -10.06
N LEU A 101 11.52 -11.56 -9.39
CA LEU A 101 11.11 -12.95 -9.30
C LEU A 101 10.86 -13.49 -10.72
N PRO A 102 11.29 -14.74 -11.01
CA PRO A 102 11.14 -15.28 -12.34
C PRO A 102 9.64 -15.40 -12.67
N LEU A 103 9.24 -14.69 -13.71
CA LEU A 103 7.92 -14.89 -14.32
C LEU A 103 7.92 -16.26 -15.00
N SER A 104 6.88 -17.04 -14.80
CA SER A 104 6.62 -18.16 -15.70
C SER A 104 6.43 -17.62 -17.12
N ASP A 105 6.79 -18.41 -18.14
CA ASP A 105 6.63 -17.99 -19.54
C ASP A 105 5.18 -17.63 -19.88
N GLU A 106 4.21 -18.25 -19.21
CA GLU A 106 2.78 -17.92 -19.29
C GLU A 106 2.48 -16.50 -18.72
N ALA A 107 3.12 -16.12 -17.63
CA ALA A 107 2.98 -14.80 -17.05
C ALA A 107 3.54 -13.70 -17.95
N ARG A 108 4.64 -13.98 -18.61
CA ARG A 108 5.26 -13.08 -19.59
C ARG A 108 4.36 -12.86 -20.82
N ALA A 109 3.68 -13.92 -21.28
CA ALA A 109 2.74 -13.84 -22.40
C ALA A 109 1.46 -13.08 -22.02
N ALA A 110 0.97 -13.22 -20.78
CA ALA A 110 -0.20 -12.49 -20.27
C ALA A 110 0.09 -11.00 -20.03
N ALA A 111 1.33 -10.65 -19.69
CA ALA A 111 1.81 -9.28 -19.44
C ALA A 111 2.16 -8.49 -20.71
N ALA A 112 2.14 -9.14 -21.89
CA ALA A 112 2.38 -8.43 -23.15
C ALA A 112 1.27 -7.39 -23.38
N PRO A 113 1.62 -6.12 -23.72
CA PRO A 113 0.64 -5.06 -23.88
C PRO A 113 -0.38 -5.43 -24.96
N ARG A 114 -1.63 -5.63 -24.54
CA ARG A 114 -2.74 -5.81 -25.47
C ARG A 114 -2.97 -4.47 -26.16
N LYS A 115 -2.53 -4.37 -27.41
CA LYS A 115 -2.82 -3.22 -28.27
C LYS A 115 -4.34 -3.03 -28.33
N GLY A 116 -4.84 -1.95 -27.73
CA GLY A 116 -6.21 -1.52 -27.98
C GLY A 116 -7.07 -1.02 -26.82
N VAL A 117 -6.58 -0.94 -25.60
CA VAL A 117 -7.35 -0.31 -24.52
C VAL A 117 -6.66 0.96 -24.10
N SER A 118 -7.37 2.09 -24.22
CA SER A 118 -6.87 3.41 -23.80
C SER A 118 -6.58 3.38 -22.29
N ALA A 119 -5.29 3.39 -21.93
CA ALA A 119 -4.81 3.43 -20.56
C ALA A 119 -5.42 4.59 -19.73
N ALA A 120 -5.84 5.68 -20.40
CA ALA A 120 -6.46 6.83 -19.75
C ALA A 120 -7.85 6.55 -19.15
N ALA A 121 -8.65 5.68 -19.76
CA ALA A 121 -10.00 5.38 -19.26
C ALA A 121 -9.99 4.41 -18.07
N ALA A 122 -9.01 3.51 -18.01
CA ALA A 122 -8.86 2.58 -16.89
C ALA A 122 -8.26 3.26 -15.64
N SER A 123 -7.31 4.21 -15.81
CA SER A 123 -6.69 4.93 -14.70
C SER A 123 -7.66 5.86 -13.96
N LEU A 124 -8.60 6.50 -14.66
CA LEU A 124 -9.64 7.34 -14.05
C LEU A 124 -10.56 6.54 -13.13
N SER A 125 -10.95 5.33 -13.54
CA SER A 125 -11.85 4.48 -12.74
C SER A 125 -11.22 3.93 -11.46
N ALA A 126 -9.93 3.62 -11.47
CA ALA A 126 -9.20 3.15 -10.28
C ALA A 126 -8.99 4.30 -9.27
N ARG A 127 -8.60 5.47 -9.76
CA ARG A 127 -8.46 6.68 -8.93
C ARG A 127 -9.78 7.13 -8.32
N GLU A 128 -10.87 7.09 -9.07
CA GLU A 128 -12.19 7.39 -8.55
C GLU A 128 -12.64 6.41 -7.47
N ARG A 129 -12.40 5.10 -7.65
CA ARG A 129 -12.69 4.09 -6.63
C ARG A 129 -11.85 4.25 -5.38
N MET A 130 -10.55 4.53 -5.51
CA MET A 130 -9.68 4.80 -4.38
C MET A 130 -10.08 6.08 -3.63
N ALA A 131 -10.46 7.15 -4.34
CA ALA A 131 -10.97 8.36 -3.73
C ALA A 131 -12.29 8.10 -2.97
N ALA A 132 -13.17 7.27 -3.51
CA ALA A 132 -14.41 6.86 -2.85
C ALA A 132 -14.14 6.04 -1.56
N VAL A 133 -13.17 5.13 -1.57
CA VAL A 133 -12.77 4.35 -0.39
C VAL A 133 -12.17 5.28 0.68
N GLN A 134 -11.28 6.20 0.30
CA GLN A 134 -10.71 7.17 1.24
C GLN A 134 -11.78 8.11 1.84
N GLN A 135 -12.74 8.54 1.03
CA GLN A 135 -13.86 9.34 1.51
C GLN A 135 -14.76 8.55 2.47
N ALA A 136 -15.02 7.27 2.18
CA ALA A 136 -15.80 6.40 3.05
C ALA A 136 -15.11 6.15 4.39
N GLU A 137 -13.80 5.91 4.39
CA GLU A 137 -12.99 5.77 5.61
C GLU A 137 -12.97 7.06 6.43
N ALA A 138 -12.80 8.22 5.79
CA ALA A 138 -12.83 9.52 6.46
C ALA A 138 -14.20 9.83 7.06
N GLN A 139 -15.28 9.50 6.36
CA GLN A 139 -16.65 9.63 6.87
C GLN A 139 -16.92 8.71 8.05
N ALA A 140 -16.46 7.45 7.99
CA ALA A 140 -16.60 6.49 9.08
C ALA A 140 -15.84 6.96 10.34
N GLN A 141 -14.64 7.53 10.18
CA GLN A 141 -13.89 8.11 11.28
C GLN A 141 -14.60 9.32 11.90
N LEU A 142 -15.18 10.19 11.06
CA LEU A 142 -15.93 11.36 11.53
C LEU A 142 -17.19 10.95 12.31
N VAL A 143 -17.94 9.96 11.81
CA VAL A 143 -19.11 9.42 12.50
C VAL A 143 -18.75 8.80 13.85
N ASN A 144 -17.68 8.03 13.91
CA ASN A 144 -17.18 7.44 15.15
C ASN A 144 -16.72 8.50 16.16
N TRP A 145 -16.06 9.56 15.68
CA TRP A 145 -15.63 10.68 16.52
C TRP A 145 -16.83 11.47 17.06
N LEU A 146 -17.84 11.76 16.22
CA LEU A 146 -19.07 12.42 16.65
C LEU A 146 -19.84 11.59 17.68
N ALA A 147 -19.93 10.26 17.47
CA ALA A 147 -20.56 9.35 18.42
C ALA A 147 -19.80 9.24 19.77
N ALA A 148 -18.47 9.41 19.72
CA ALA A 148 -17.66 9.49 20.94
C ALA A 148 -17.87 10.80 21.71
N LEU A 149 -18.01 11.92 20.99
CA LEU A 149 -18.35 13.23 21.59
C LEU A 149 -19.75 13.21 22.22
N ASP A 150 -20.74 12.66 21.53
CA ASP A 150 -22.11 12.58 22.04
C ASP A 150 -22.17 11.77 23.34
N ARG A 151 -21.41 10.67 23.44
CA ARG A 151 -21.24 9.90 24.67
C ARG A 151 -20.51 10.65 25.78
N ALA A 152 -19.55 11.51 25.41
CA ALA A 152 -18.79 12.30 26.38
C ALA A 152 -19.60 13.49 26.93
N VAL A 153 -20.49 14.07 26.12
CA VAL A 153 -21.33 15.23 26.49
C VAL A 153 -22.67 14.77 27.11
N GLY A 154 -23.16 13.57 26.74
CA GLY A 154 -24.41 12.99 27.26
C GLY A 154 -24.34 12.36 28.65
N GLY A 155 -23.18 12.40 29.33
CA GLY A 155 -22.99 11.92 30.70
C GLY A 155 -23.54 12.89 31.73
N ASP A 156 -24.77 12.65 32.13
CA ASP A 156 -25.43 13.03 33.41
C ASP A 156 -25.20 14.47 33.93
N VAL A 157 -26.08 15.34 33.54
CA VAL A 157 -26.61 16.35 34.47
C VAL A 157 -27.85 15.75 35.16
N VAL A 158 -27.64 14.94 36.18
CA VAL A 158 -28.68 14.63 37.15
C VAL A 158 -28.89 15.90 37.98
N LEU A 159 -29.85 16.71 37.60
CA LEU A 159 -30.36 17.77 38.51
C LEU A 159 -31.10 17.07 39.65
N SER A 160 -30.44 17.00 40.81
CA SER A 160 -31.08 16.60 42.04
C SER A 160 -32.21 17.62 42.38
N PRO A 161 -33.42 17.18 42.64
CA PRO A 161 -34.47 18.06 43.09
C PRO A 161 -34.10 18.55 44.49
N THR A 162 -33.87 19.82 44.64
CA THR A 162 -33.74 20.52 45.94
C THR A 162 -35.04 20.34 46.70
N ASP A 163 -34.92 19.62 47.82
CA ASP A 163 -35.89 19.53 48.89
C ASP A 163 -36.25 20.94 49.38
N ARG A 164 -37.53 21.31 49.31
CA ARG A 164 -38.09 22.50 49.94
C ARG A 164 -38.81 22.03 51.21
N SER A 165 -38.26 22.31 52.34
CA SER A 165 -38.96 22.46 53.61
C SER A 165 -38.99 23.90 54.02
#